data_5419eeaeac3006810910254a7abbbd3e
#
_entry.id   5419eeaeac3006810910254a7abbbd3e
#
_cell.length_a   1.000
_cell.length_b   1.000
_cell.length_c   1.000
_cell.angle_alpha   90.00
_cell.angle_beta   90.00
_cell.angle_gamma   90.00
#
_symmetry.space_group_name_H-M   'P 1'
#
loop_
_entity.id
_entity.type
_entity.pdbx_description
1 polymer ?
#
loop_
_entity_poly.entity_id
_entity_poly.type
_entity_poly.pdbx_seq_one_letter_code
_entity_poly.pdbx_strand_id
1 'polypeptide(L)'
;MDETELPESPSSTDGFNGLVDEAVLAPWGEEGPAPVGQWRRDVLGEGYESRTIPLMDDDAGPVVATLVRYQGHAASSPAPRFIALYIHGRNDYFFQRELAQNIADCAGAFYAIDLRRYGRSLRPGQRMGFISNLSLYDEELGEALDLIRDDYPDLPLVLMGHSTGGLLATLWANRHPGAIDGLILNSAWLEMQTMASMRSTMAPILERIASRNPMWAVPGGGGGPDNYARSLHEGWNSLEAPLPESLEAYADDPAVAGWDYALEWKRPGSYPVYAAWLEAILEGHDSVATSVKLDIPVLSMMSTSSFFSEEFTPQTFSSDVVLDREVILERSSRLGPLVTIASFPGKHDLLLSDPQVRAQVYETMNRWIKAFI
;
A
#
# COMPACT_ATOMS: atom_id res chain seq x y z
N MET A 1 39.99 23.07 -13.37
CA MET A 1 38.86 23.12 -12.45
C MET A 1 37.70 22.66 -13.26
N ASP A 2 37.39 21.39 -13.11
CA ASP A 2 36.39 20.68 -13.89
C ASP A 2 35.11 20.68 -13.02
N GLU A 3 34.14 21.46 -13.41
CA GLU A 3 32.81 21.47 -12.81
C GLU A 3 32.06 20.23 -13.31
N THR A 4 32.07 19.17 -12.49
CA THR A 4 31.19 18.03 -12.71
C THR A 4 29.75 18.48 -12.46
N GLU A 5 29.01 18.73 -13.54
CA GLU A 5 27.55 18.88 -13.52
C GLU A 5 26.94 17.62 -12.91
N LEU A 6 26.26 17.79 -11.79
CA LEU A 6 25.36 16.78 -11.24
C LEU A 6 24.21 16.58 -12.25
N PRO A 7 23.77 15.35 -12.50
CA PRO A 7 22.62 15.15 -13.39
C PRO A 7 21.40 15.85 -12.79
N GLU A 8 20.78 16.71 -13.61
CA GLU A 8 19.53 17.36 -13.27
C GLU A 8 18.48 16.28 -12.96
N SER A 9 17.85 16.36 -11.79
CA SER A 9 16.70 15.56 -11.46
C SER A 9 15.60 15.80 -12.52
N PRO A 10 14.96 14.75 -13.08
CA PRO A 10 13.92 14.94 -14.08
C PRO A 10 12.80 15.79 -13.49
N SER A 11 12.50 16.92 -14.14
CA SER A 11 11.43 17.82 -13.74
C SER A 11 10.09 17.06 -13.75
N SER A 12 9.41 17.02 -12.63
CA SER A 12 8.23 16.21 -12.32
C SER A 12 6.93 16.62 -13.02
N THR A 13 6.98 17.31 -14.15
CA THR A 13 5.79 17.86 -14.84
C THR A 13 5.56 17.36 -16.27
N ASP A 14 6.39 16.46 -16.78
CA ASP A 14 6.09 15.84 -18.07
C ASP A 14 4.99 14.80 -17.88
N GLY A 15 3.83 15.07 -18.49
CA GLY A 15 2.57 14.36 -18.35
C GLY A 15 2.65 12.85 -18.56
N PHE A 16 3.17 12.13 -17.54
CA PHE A 16 3.17 10.68 -17.53
C PHE A 16 1.72 10.18 -17.66
N ASN A 17 1.41 9.55 -18.78
CA ASN A 17 0.08 9.06 -19.10
C ASN A 17 -0.26 7.70 -18.45
N GLY A 18 0.60 7.23 -17.54
CA GLY A 18 0.47 5.96 -16.84
C GLY A 18 0.93 4.72 -17.61
N LEU A 19 1.27 4.86 -18.91
CA LEU A 19 1.83 3.76 -19.70
C LEU A 19 3.31 3.58 -19.35
N VAL A 20 3.70 2.39 -18.92
CA VAL A 20 5.08 2.10 -18.51
C VAL A 20 5.88 1.46 -19.64
N ASP A 21 7.17 1.74 -19.69
CA ASP A 21 8.15 1.20 -20.61
C ASP A 21 9.04 0.12 -19.93
N GLU A 22 10.14 -0.25 -20.57
CA GLU A 22 11.09 -1.24 -20.06
C GLU A 22 11.77 -0.84 -18.74
N ALA A 23 11.76 0.44 -18.35
CA ALA A 23 12.36 0.91 -17.12
C ALA A 23 11.75 0.25 -15.87
N VAL A 24 10.49 -0.18 -15.95
CA VAL A 24 9.83 -0.90 -14.83
C VAL A 24 10.51 -2.25 -14.50
N LEU A 25 11.36 -2.76 -15.37
CA LEU A 25 12.14 -3.97 -15.12
C LEU A 25 13.49 -3.67 -14.45
N ALA A 26 13.94 -2.41 -14.43
CA ALA A 26 15.25 -2.04 -13.90
C ALA A 26 15.50 -2.49 -12.44
N PRO A 27 14.53 -2.40 -11.51
CA PRO A 27 14.75 -2.87 -10.14
C PRO A 27 15.08 -4.37 -10.02
N TRP A 28 14.71 -5.18 -11.01
CA TRP A 28 15.04 -6.61 -11.05
C TRP A 28 16.48 -6.92 -11.43
N GLY A 29 17.21 -5.95 -11.98
CA GLY A 29 18.54 -6.16 -12.54
C GLY A 29 18.55 -7.14 -13.72
N GLU A 30 19.69 -7.78 -13.95
CA GLU A 30 19.90 -8.70 -15.08
C GLU A 30 19.02 -9.97 -15.02
N GLU A 31 18.61 -10.38 -13.83
CA GLU A 31 17.83 -11.60 -13.67
C GLU A 31 16.37 -11.47 -14.11
N GLY A 32 15.85 -10.22 -14.20
CA GLY A 32 14.46 -9.95 -14.53
C GLY A 32 13.45 -10.41 -13.46
N PRO A 33 12.15 -10.38 -13.73
CA PRO A 33 11.08 -10.79 -12.79
C PRO A 33 11.22 -12.23 -12.32
N ALA A 34 10.72 -12.52 -11.09
CA ALA A 34 10.67 -13.89 -10.59
C ALA A 34 9.90 -14.80 -11.55
N PRO A 35 10.36 -16.04 -11.79
CA PRO A 35 9.68 -16.95 -12.71
C PRO A 35 8.32 -17.37 -12.16
N VAL A 36 7.40 -17.71 -13.06
CA VAL A 36 6.10 -18.27 -12.71
C VAL A 36 6.29 -19.59 -11.95
N GLY A 37 5.59 -19.72 -10.85
CA GLY A 37 5.53 -20.95 -10.08
C GLY A 37 6.77 -21.27 -9.24
N GLN A 38 7.80 -20.43 -9.23
CA GLN A 38 9.04 -20.67 -8.48
C GLN A 38 9.37 -19.49 -7.57
N TRP A 39 9.80 -19.79 -6.35
CA TRP A 39 10.37 -18.79 -5.46
C TRP A 39 11.79 -18.46 -5.89
N ARG A 40 12.12 -17.19 -5.87
CA ARG A 40 13.46 -16.66 -6.14
C ARG A 40 13.76 -15.51 -5.20
N ARG A 41 15.05 -15.29 -4.93
CA ARG A 41 15.50 -14.12 -4.14
C ARG A 41 14.86 -12.84 -4.68
N ASP A 42 14.31 -12.06 -3.78
CA ASP A 42 13.66 -10.80 -4.12
C ASP A 42 14.65 -9.63 -4.17
N VAL A 43 14.24 -8.53 -4.81
CA VAL A 43 15.00 -7.27 -4.88
C VAL A 43 15.25 -6.66 -3.48
N LEU A 44 14.46 -7.02 -2.47
CA LEU A 44 14.67 -6.64 -1.08
C LEU A 44 15.90 -7.31 -0.46
N GLY A 45 16.49 -8.30 -1.10
CA GLY A 45 17.74 -8.91 -0.69
C GLY A 45 17.58 -10.15 0.19
N GLU A 46 18.48 -10.31 1.16
CA GLU A 46 18.56 -11.52 1.98
C GLU A 46 17.31 -11.72 2.83
N GLY A 47 16.83 -12.97 2.88
CA GLY A 47 15.64 -13.35 3.62
C GLY A 47 14.32 -13.09 2.89
N TYR A 48 14.34 -12.40 1.75
CA TYR A 48 13.14 -12.14 0.95
C TYR A 48 13.15 -12.95 -0.34
N GLU A 49 12.00 -13.54 -0.64
CA GLU A 49 11.78 -14.27 -1.88
C GLU A 49 10.49 -13.78 -2.53
N SER A 50 10.44 -13.79 -3.85
CA SER A 50 9.27 -13.47 -4.62
C SER A 50 8.92 -14.57 -5.61
N ARG A 51 7.62 -14.67 -5.96
CA ARG A 51 7.08 -15.64 -6.91
C ARG A 51 6.03 -14.95 -7.77
N THR A 52 6.14 -15.08 -9.08
CA THR A 52 5.12 -14.58 -10.01
C THR A 52 3.93 -15.53 -10.04
N ILE A 53 2.74 -14.97 -9.89
CA ILE A 53 1.43 -15.63 -10.01
C ILE A 53 0.82 -15.20 -11.36
N PRO A 54 0.61 -16.11 -12.32
CA PRO A 54 -0.09 -15.79 -13.55
C PRO A 54 -1.58 -15.59 -13.24
N LEU A 55 -2.17 -14.58 -13.87
CA LEU A 55 -3.59 -14.27 -13.75
C LEU A 55 -4.24 -14.38 -15.14
N MET A 56 -5.57 -14.29 -15.19
CA MET A 56 -6.28 -14.26 -16.48
C MET A 56 -5.83 -13.03 -17.28
N ASP A 57 -5.48 -13.26 -18.55
CA ASP A 57 -5.13 -12.19 -19.48
C ASP A 57 -6.32 -11.25 -19.68
N ASP A 58 -6.03 -9.99 -19.91
CA ASP A 58 -7.03 -9.01 -20.31
C ASP A 58 -6.69 -8.38 -21.69
N ASP A 59 -7.46 -7.38 -22.09
CA ASP A 59 -7.30 -6.73 -23.40
C ASP A 59 -5.89 -6.09 -23.60
N ALA A 60 -5.15 -5.86 -22.53
CA ALA A 60 -3.78 -5.34 -22.56
C ALA A 60 -2.71 -6.45 -22.59
N GLY A 61 -3.10 -7.72 -22.60
CA GLY A 61 -2.23 -8.89 -22.65
C GLY A 61 -2.03 -9.56 -21.29
N PRO A 62 -0.90 -10.28 -21.11
CA PRO A 62 -0.64 -11.06 -19.91
C PRO A 62 -0.65 -10.22 -18.63
N VAL A 63 -1.36 -10.71 -17.63
CA VAL A 63 -1.47 -10.08 -16.30
C VAL A 63 -0.87 -11.01 -15.26
N VAL A 64 -0.17 -10.44 -14.29
CA VAL A 64 0.43 -11.18 -13.18
C VAL A 64 0.24 -10.44 -11.87
N ALA A 65 0.26 -11.17 -10.76
CA ALA A 65 0.58 -10.67 -9.44
C ALA A 65 1.93 -11.21 -8.98
N THR A 66 2.49 -10.65 -7.91
CA THR A 66 3.75 -11.14 -7.33
C THR A 66 3.58 -11.30 -5.83
N LEU A 67 3.71 -12.53 -5.35
CA LEU A 67 3.73 -12.83 -3.92
C LEU A 67 5.17 -12.74 -3.42
N VAL A 68 5.37 -11.98 -2.36
CA VAL A 68 6.64 -11.84 -1.63
C VAL A 68 6.49 -12.54 -0.29
N ARG A 69 7.54 -13.25 0.15
CA ARG A 69 7.60 -13.81 1.50
C ARG A 69 8.91 -13.45 2.18
N TYR A 70 8.86 -13.39 3.50
CA TYR A 70 10.04 -13.23 4.34
C TYR A 70 10.35 -14.55 5.05
N GLN A 71 11.52 -15.11 4.78
CA GLN A 71 11.96 -16.40 5.36
C GLN A 71 12.66 -16.23 6.71
N GLY A 72 12.88 -14.99 7.15
CA GLY A 72 13.51 -14.70 8.43
C GLY A 72 14.94 -15.20 8.53
N HIS A 73 15.42 -15.25 9.76
CA HIS A 73 16.64 -15.97 10.10
C HIS A 73 16.29 -17.46 10.33
N ALA A 74 16.01 -18.18 9.27
CA ALA A 74 15.38 -19.51 9.22
C ALA A 74 15.93 -20.57 10.19
N ALA A 75 17.15 -20.39 10.70
CA ALA A 75 17.80 -21.37 11.60
C ALA A 75 17.44 -21.17 13.10
N SER A 76 16.84 -20.05 13.50
CA SER A 76 16.59 -19.70 14.91
C SER A 76 15.18 -19.16 15.21
N SER A 77 14.33 -18.97 14.21
CA SER A 77 12.96 -18.48 14.42
C SER A 77 12.04 -19.60 14.91
N PRO A 78 11.14 -19.33 15.87
CA PRO A 78 10.13 -20.28 16.28
C PRO A 78 9.20 -20.61 15.09
N ALA A 79 8.59 -21.80 15.12
CA ALA A 79 7.58 -22.16 14.13
C ALA A 79 6.44 -21.10 14.12
N PRO A 80 5.96 -20.70 12.94
CA PRO A 80 4.89 -19.70 12.84
C PRO A 80 3.62 -20.15 13.58
N ARG A 81 2.92 -19.20 14.17
CA ARG A 81 1.66 -19.41 14.88
C ARG A 81 0.48 -18.76 14.16
N PHE A 82 0.74 -17.85 13.26
CA PHE A 82 -0.24 -17.18 12.39
C PHE A 82 0.43 -16.75 11.09
N ILE A 83 -0.38 -16.34 10.15
CA ILE A 83 0.02 -15.80 8.86
C ILE A 83 -0.39 -14.33 8.80
N ALA A 84 0.46 -13.48 8.24
CA ALA A 84 0.11 -12.12 7.86
C ALA A 84 0.28 -11.95 6.35
N LEU A 85 -0.77 -11.53 5.64
CA LEU A 85 -0.72 -11.15 4.22
C LEU A 85 -0.96 -9.64 4.11
N TYR A 86 0.01 -8.91 3.54
CA TYR A 86 -0.03 -7.45 3.38
C TYR A 86 -0.38 -7.05 1.96
N ILE A 87 -1.29 -6.06 1.83
CA ILE A 87 -1.71 -5.42 0.58
C ILE A 87 -1.32 -3.95 0.62
N HIS A 88 -0.53 -3.52 -0.37
CA HIS A 88 -0.04 -2.15 -0.50
C HIS A 88 -1.13 -1.16 -0.97
N GLY A 89 -0.85 0.14 -0.91
CA GLY A 89 -1.71 1.23 -1.37
C GLY A 89 -1.60 1.53 -2.88
N ARG A 90 -2.26 2.62 -3.31
CA ARG A 90 -2.12 3.16 -4.66
C ARG A 90 -0.73 3.76 -4.87
N ASN A 91 -0.15 3.60 -6.06
CA ASN A 91 1.21 4.05 -6.38
C ASN A 91 2.24 3.53 -5.38
N ASP A 92 2.13 2.25 -5.06
CA ASP A 92 2.90 1.61 -4.00
C ASP A 92 3.22 0.15 -4.38
N TYR A 93 4.04 -0.49 -3.57
CA TYR A 93 4.39 -1.90 -3.61
C TYR A 93 4.98 -2.29 -2.25
N PHE A 94 5.20 -3.56 -1.98
CA PHE A 94 5.80 -3.96 -0.71
C PHE A 94 7.31 -3.68 -0.67
N PHE A 95 7.76 -2.82 0.26
CA PHE A 95 9.17 -2.54 0.56
C PHE A 95 9.46 -2.33 2.06
N GLN A 96 8.45 -2.37 2.91
CA GLN A 96 8.52 -2.13 4.35
C GLN A 96 9.17 -3.33 5.08
N ARG A 97 10.50 -3.47 4.97
CA ARG A 97 11.26 -4.60 5.53
C ARG A 97 11.02 -4.80 7.04
N GLU A 98 10.93 -3.71 7.81
CA GLU A 98 10.69 -3.79 9.26
C GLU A 98 9.34 -4.43 9.60
N LEU A 99 8.30 -4.24 8.77
CA LEU A 99 7.02 -4.90 8.97
C LEU A 99 7.18 -6.42 8.94
N ALA A 100 7.86 -6.94 7.91
CA ALA A 100 8.07 -8.37 7.77
C ALA A 100 8.89 -8.96 8.94
N GLN A 101 9.93 -8.24 9.36
CA GLN A 101 10.76 -8.62 10.50
C GLN A 101 9.95 -8.62 11.81
N ASN A 102 9.17 -7.57 12.06
CA ASN A 102 8.30 -7.48 13.25
C ASN A 102 7.28 -8.63 13.33
N ILE A 103 6.66 -8.99 12.21
CA ILE A 103 5.73 -10.12 12.15
C ILE A 103 6.46 -11.44 12.45
N ALA A 104 7.65 -11.64 11.88
CA ALA A 104 8.46 -12.83 12.14
C ALA A 104 8.92 -12.91 13.61
N ASP A 105 9.30 -11.79 14.22
CA ASP A 105 9.65 -11.69 15.65
C ASP A 105 8.47 -12.05 16.57
N CYS A 106 7.25 -11.83 16.10
CA CYS A 106 6.01 -12.25 16.77
C CYS A 106 5.59 -13.70 16.45
N ALA A 107 6.48 -14.49 15.84
CA ALA A 107 6.20 -15.84 15.35
C ALA A 107 5.07 -15.87 14.29
N GLY A 108 5.00 -14.89 13.40
CA GLY A 108 4.13 -14.89 12.22
C GLY A 108 4.89 -15.30 10.96
N ALA A 109 4.21 -15.99 10.03
CA ALA A 109 4.67 -16.15 8.66
C ALA A 109 4.24 -14.91 7.86
N PHE A 110 5.20 -14.15 7.32
CA PHE A 110 4.90 -12.92 6.61
C PHE A 110 4.89 -13.13 5.09
N TYR A 111 3.82 -12.64 4.48
CA TYR A 111 3.64 -12.52 3.05
C TYR A 111 3.16 -11.11 2.68
N ALA A 112 3.49 -10.67 1.48
CA ALA A 112 2.95 -9.45 0.86
C ALA A 112 2.64 -9.73 -0.60
N ILE A 113 1.61 -9.07 -1.14
CA ILE A 113 1.26 -9.17 -2.55
C ILE A 113 1.44 -7.81 -3.22
N ASP A 114 2.23 -7.78 -4.31
CA ASP A 114 2.17 -6.68 -5.26
C ASP A 114 1.06 -7.02 -6.27
N LEU A 115 -0.01 -6.25 -6.23
CA LEU A 115 -1.21 -6.45 -7.04
C LEU A 115 -0.91 -6.27 -8.53
N ARG A 116 -1.79 -6.78 -9.41
CA ARG A 116 -1.68 -6.56 -10.86
C ARG A 116 -1.40 -5.10 -11.19
N ARG A 117 -0.44 -4.86 -12.08
CA ARG A 117 -0.01 -3.53 -12.54
C ARG A 117 0.58 -2.61 -11.46
N TYR A 118 1.12 -3.20 -10.41
CA TYR A 118 1.88 -2.49 -9.38
C TYR A 118 3.23 -3.18 -9.12
N GLY A 119 4.22 -2.41 -8.70
CA GLY A 119 5.48 -2.92 -8.19
C GLY A 119 6.10 -4.00 -9.07
N ARG A 120 6.39 -5.14 -8.47
CA ARG A 120 6.96 -6.33 -9.12
C ARG A 120 6.06 -6.94 -10.19
N SER A 121 4.78 -6.61 -10.17
CA SER A 121 3.79 -7.13 -11.11
C SER A 121 3.64 -6.30 -12.37
N LEU A 122 4.26 -5.11 -12.42
CA LEU A 122 4.27 -4.27 -13.61
C LEU A 122 5.01 -4.93 -14.76
N ARG A 123 4.48 -4.74 -15.97
CA ARG A 123 5.12 -5.18 -17.22
C ARG A 123 5.10 -4.03 -18.23
N PRO A 124 6.12 -3.95 -19.12
CA PRO A 124 6.14 -2.96 -20.20
C PRO A 124 4.85 -2.99 -21.01
N GLY A 125 4.40 -1.82 -21.44
CA GLY A 125 3.14 -1.65 -22.18
C GLY A 125 1.86 -1.63 -21.35
N GLN A 126 1.96 -1.87 -20.05
CA GLN A 126 0.81 -1.78 -19.14
C GLN A 126 0.59 -0.35 -18.62
N ARG A 127 -0.62 -0.06 -18.17
CA ARG A 127 -0.93 1.18 -17.44
C ARG A 127 -0.88 0.91 -15.94
N MET A 128 0.02 1.63 -15.26
CA MET A 128 0.21 1.51 -13.82
C MET A 128 -1.12 1.67 -13.07
N GLY A 129 -1.43 0.70 -12.21
CA GLY A 129 -2.57 0.71 -11.30
C GLY A 129 -3.96 0.73 -11.96
N PHE A 130 -4.07 0.55 -13.28
CA PHE A 130 -5.37 0.52 -13.94
C PHE A 130 -6.14 -0.76 -13.61
N ILE A 131 -7.38 -0.58 -13.17
CA ILE A 131 -8.39 -1.62 -12.99
C ILE A 131 -9.77 -0.99 -13.18
N SER A 132 -10.73 -1.75 -13.66
CA SER A 132 -12.11 -1.29 -13.89
C SER A 132 -13.13 -1.84 -12.89
N ASN A 133 -12.74 -2.81 -12.07
CA ASN A 133 -13.58 -3.39 -11.03
C ASN A 133 -12.70 -3.94 -9.91
N LEU A 134 -12.98 -3.56 -8.65
CA LEU A 134 -12.18 -4.00 -7.51
C LEU A 134 -12.32 -5.48 -7.18
N SER A 135 -13.39 -6.14 -7.64
CA SER A 135 -13.54 -7.60 -7.46
C SER A 135 -12.56 -8.42 -8.31
N LEU A 136 -11.93 -7.82 -9.34
CA LEU A 136 -10.87 -8.49 -10.11
C LEU A 136 -9.65 -8.82 -9.25
N TYR A 137 -9.43 -8.08 -8.15
CA TYR A 137 -8.37 -8.41 -7.19
C TYR A 137 -8.64 -9.68 -6.38
N ASP A 138 -9.86 -10.22 -6.41
CA ASP A 138 -10.20 -11.47 -5.74
C ASP A 138 -9.44 -12.66 -6.37
N GLU A 139 -9.10 -12.58 -7.66
CA GLU A 139 -8.30 -13.59 -8.35
C GLU A 139 -6.90 -13.70 -7.72
N GLU A 140 -6.14 -12.61 -7.67
CA GLU A 140 -4.77 -12.67 -7.14
C GLU A 140 -4.72 -12.92 -5.63
N LEU A 141 -5.71 -12.43 -4.87
CA LEU A 141 -5.78 -12.72 -3.45
C LEU A 141 -6.14 -14.17 -3.18
N GLY A 142 -7.03 -14.76 -3.98
CA GLY A 142 -7.36 -16.19 -3.93
C GLY A 142 -6.13 -17.05 -4.23
N GLU A 143 -5.48 -16.82 -5.37
CA GLU A 143 -4.26 -17.55 -5.76
C GLU A 143 -3.13 -17.41 -4.73
N ALA A 144 -2.94 -16.20 -4.16
CA ALA A 144 -1.96 -16.00 -3.10
C ALA A 144 -2.30 -16.80 -1.84
N LEU A 145 -3.58 -16.83 -1.45
CA LEU A 145 -4.02 -17.58 -0.28
C LEU A 145 -3.90 -19.09 -0.48
N ASP A 146 -4.19 -19.60 -1.66
CA ASP A 146 -4.01 -21.02 -1.97
C ASP A 146 -2.55 -21.41 -1.82
N LEU A 147 -1.60 -20.61 -2.35
CA LEU A 147 -0.17 -20.84 -2.16
C LEU A 147 0.29 -20.77 -0.70
N ILE A 148 -0.26 -19.85 0.07
CA ILE A 148 0.05 -19.69 1.49
C ILE A 148 -0.52 -20.88 2.30
N ARG A 149 -1.72 -21.34 1.96
CA ARG A 149 -2.37 -22.48 2.62
C ARG A 149 -1.70 -23.81 2.30
N ASP A 150 -1.03 -23.94 1.15
CA ASP A 150 -0.17 -25.10 0.85
C ASP A 150 1.00 -25.19 1.86
N ASP A 151 1.58 -24.05 2.25
CA ASP A 151 2.65 -24.01 3.26
C ASP A 151 2.12 -24.12 4.69
N TYR A 152 0.94 -23.53 4.99
CA TYR A 152 0.35 -23.39 6.34
C TYR A 152 -1.17 -23.59 6.32
N PRO A 153 -1.66 -24.84 6.24
CA PRO A 153 -3.10 -25.13 6.03
C PRO A 153 -4.00 -24.68 7.19
N ASP A 154 -3.50 -24.74 8.43
CA ASP A 154 -4.33 -24.61 9.63
C ASP A 154 -4.04 -23.36 10.47
N LEU A 155 -3.08 -22.52 10.07
CA LEU A 155 -2.72 -21.33 10.86
C LEU A 155 -3.75 -20.21 10.68
N PRO A 156 -4.09 -19.47 11.76
CA PRO A 156 -4.88 -18.25 11.65
C PRO A 156 -4.25 -17.26 10.67
N LEU A 157 -5.09 -16.56 9.90
CA LEU A 157 -4.64 -15.59 8.88
C LEU A 157 -5.11 -14.18 9.21
N VAL A 158 -4.17 -13.25 9.26
CA VAL A 158 -4.41 -11.81 9.38
C VAL A 158 -4.17 -11.16 8.03
N LEU A 159 -5.21 -10.54 7.49
CA LEU A 159 -5.07 -9.70 6.30
C LEU A 159 -4.72 -8.29 6.73
N MET A 160 -3.73 -7.68 6.06
CA MET A 160 -3.27 -6.32 6.36
C MET A 160 -3.40 -5.46 5.11
N GLY A 161 -3.85 -4.22 5.24
CA GLY A 161 -3.97 -3.33 4.10
C GLY A 161 -3.63 -1.89 4.42
N HIS A 162 -2.86 -1.25 3.53
CA HIS A 162 -2.53 0.18 3.60
C HIS A 162 -3.35 0.97 2.58
N SER A 163 -3.93 2.11 2.98
CA SER A 163 -4.61 3.04 2.08
C SER A 163 -5.64 2.35 1.19
N THR A 164 -5.51 2.38 -0.14
CA THR A 164 -6.36 1.63 -1.09
C THR A 164 -6.32 0.12 -0.82
N GLY A 165 -5.17 -0.45 -0.43
CA GLY A 165 -5.07 -1.84 -0.01
C GLY A 165 -5.94 -2.15 1.22
N GLY A 166 -6.14 -1.19 2.11
CA GLY A 166 -7.09 -1.29 3.23
C GLY A 166 -8.55 -1.36 2.78
N LEU A 167 -8.92 -0.58 1.76
CA LEU A 167 -10.23 -0.71 1.11
C LEU A 167 -10.41 -2.11 0.51
N LEU A 168 -9.42 -2.56 -0.27
CA LEU A 168 -9.46 -3.89 -0.91
C LEU A 168 -9.57 -5.01 0.11
N ALA A 169 -8.75 -4.98 1.17
CA ALA A 169 -8.78 -5.97 2.24
C ALA A 169 -10.15 -6.01 2.95
N THR A 170 -10.75 -4.83 3.19
CA THR A 170 -12.08 -4.71 3.81
C THR A 170 -13.18 -5.30 2.92
N LEU A 171 -13.18 -4.97 1.64
CA LEU A 171 -14.15 -5.48 0.68
C LEU A 171 -14.00 -6.98 0.45
N TRP A 172 -12.74 -7.44 0.35
CA TRP A 172 -12.44 -8.86 0.17
C TRP A 172 -12.89 -9.68 1.38
N ALA A 173 -12.57 -9.24 2.61
CA ALA A 173 -13.00 -9.91 3.84
C ALA A 173 -14.52 -10.03 3.94
N ASN A 174 -15.26 -9.00 3.50
CA ASN A 174 -16.72 -9.02 3.48
C ASN A 174 -17.29 -9.98 2.43
N ARG A 175 -16.63 -10.14 1.27
CA ARG A 175 -17.06 -11.10 0.22
C ARG A 175 -16.70 -12.54 0.55
N HIS A 176 -15.67 -12.78 1.38
CA HIS A 176 -15.14 -14.09 1.73
C HIS A 176 -15.19 -14.36 3.25
N PRO A 177 -16.39 -14.41 3.86
CA PRO A 177 -16.52 -14.60 5.31
C PRO A 177 -15.89 -15.93 5.75
N GLY A 178 -15.10 -15.89 6.82
CA GLY A 178 -14.40 -17.06 7.35
C GLY A 178 -13.07 -17.41 6.66
N ALA A 179 -12.64 -16.65 5.63
CA ALA A 179 -11.36 -16.88 4.97
C ALA A 179 -10.16 -16.30 5.76
N ILE A 180 -10.42 -15.33 6.62
CA ILE A 180 -9.40 -14.70 7.49
C ILE A 180 -9.92 -14.60 8.92
N ASP A 181 -8.98 -14.52 9.88
CA ASP A 181 -9.25 -14.50 11.32
C ASP A 181 -9.12 -13.10 11.91
N GLY A 182 -8.51 -12.16 11.20
CA GLY A 182 -8.36 -10.78 11.63
C GLY A 182 -7.99 -9.85 10.49
N LEU A 183 -8.29 -8.54 10.67
CA LEU A 183 -8.01 -7.51 9.70
C LEU A 183 -7.23 -6.36 10.35
N ILE A 184 -6.08 -5.98 9.79
CA ILE A 184 -5.30 -4.81 10.21
C ILE A 184 -5.31 -3.77 9.08
N LEU A 185 -5.76 -2.57 9.40
CA LEU A 185 -5.87 -1.44 8.49
C LEU A 185 -4.87 -0.35 8.90
N ASN A 186 -4.05 0.09 7.96
CA ASN A 186 -3.12 1.20 8.12
C ASN A 186 -3.59 2.34 7.21
N SER A 187 -4.17 3.39 7.80
CA SER A 187 -4.73 4.55 7.10
C SER A 187 -5.60 4.16 5.90
N ALA A 188 -6.54 3.22 6.11
CA ALA A 188 -7.35 2.66 5.03
C ALA A 188 -8.25 3.71 4.38
N TRP A 189 -8.27 3.73 3.03
CA TRP A 189 -9.11 4.67 2.27
C TRP A 189 -10.54 4.16 2.12
N LEU A 190 -11.33 4.29 3.16
CA LEU A 190 -12.68 3.73 3.25
C LEU A 190 -13.80 4.65 2.74
N GLU A 191 -13.50 5.90 2.42
CA GLU A 191 -14.44 6.87 1.87
C GLU A 191 -13.70 8.05 1.23
N MET A 192 -14.34 8.71 0.27
CA MET A 192 -13.87 9.97 -0.32
C MET A 192 -14.04 11.12 0.68
N GLN A 193 -12.98 11.91 0.87
CA GLN A 193 -12.89 12.93 1.92
C GLN A 193 -13.93 14.05 1.79
N THR A 194 -13.90 14.78 0.68
CA THR A 194 -14.79 15.93 0.47
C THR A 194 -15.98 15.61 -0.42
N MET A 195 -16.04 14.41 -1.00
CA MET A 195 -16.94 14.07 -2.10
C MET A 195 -18.06 13.10 -1.71
N ALA A 196 -18.23 12.74 -0.45
CA ALA A 196 -19.37 11.91 -0.03
C ALA A 196 -20.71 12.53 -0.44
N SER A 197 -20.83 13.87 -0.36
CA SER A 197 -22.01 14.62 -0.85
C SER A 197 -22.03 14.81 -2.37
N MET A 198 -20.86 14.78 -3.03
CA MET A 198 -20.75 14.91 -4.49
C MET A 198 -20.81 13.53 -5.19
N ARG A 199 -20.54 12.44 -4.47
CA ARG A 199 -20.56 11.07 -5.02
C ARG A 199 -21.89 10.79 -5.74
N SER A 200 -23.01 11.07 -5.10
CA SER A 200 -24.34 10.82 -5.68
C SER A 200 -24.64 11.64 -6.95
N THR A 201 -24.04 12.82 -7.08
CA THR A 201 -24.24 13.69 -8.25
C THR A 201 -23.23 13.41 -9.37
N MET A 202 -22.02 13.04 -9.03
CA MET A 202 -20.96 12.80 -10.01
C MET A 202 -20.88 11.35 -10.49
N ALA A 203 -21.28 10.36 -9.68
CA ALA A 203 -21.23 8.96 -10.05
C ALA A 203 -21.92 8.66 -11.40
N PRO A 204 -23.13 9.14 -11.72
CA PRO A 204 -23.76 8.85 -13.02
C PRO A 204 -23.03 9.47 -14.22
N ILE A 205 -22.36 10.61 -14.01
CA ILE A 205 -21.57 11.27 -15.06
C ILE A 205 -20.28 10.48 -15.30
N LEU A 206 -19.63 10.08 -14.22
CA LEU A 206 -18.40 9.28 -14.25
C LEU A 206 -18.65 7.92 -14.91
N GLU A 207 -19.73 7.21 -14.52
CA GLU A 207 -20.17 5.97 -15.13
C GLU A 207 -20.33 6.09 -16.66
N ARG A 208 -20.98 7.17 -17.11
CA ARG A 208 -21.13 7.43 -18.54
C ARG A 208 -19.81 7.72 -19.26
N ILE A 209 -18.84 8.34 -18.60
CA ILE A 209 -17.51 8.57 -19.15
C ILE A 209 -16.74 7.24 -19.17
N ALA A 210 -16.71 6.51 -18.06
CA ALA A 210 -15.99 5.26 -17.91
C ALA A 210 -16.48 4.19 -18.89
N SER A 211 -17.81 4.09 -19.11
CA SER A 211 -18.40 3.15 -20.07
C SER A 211 -17.99 3.42 -21.54
N ARG A 212 -17.63 4.67 -21.88
CA ARG A 212 -17.20 5.04 -23.24
C ARG A 212 -15.69 5.11 -23.41
N ASN A 213 -15.01 5.57 -22.39
CA ASN A 213 -13.56 5.71 -22.35
C ASN A 213 -13.03 5.40 -20.95
N PRO A 214 -12.86 4.11 -20.60
CA PRO A 214 -12.46 3.69 -19.27
C PRO A 214 -11.10 4.25 -18.83
N MET A 215 -10.23 4.51 -19.81
CA MET A 215 -8.88 5.07 -19.59
C MET A 215 -8.82 6.61 -19.71
N TRP A 216 -9.98 7.30 -19.72
CA TRP A 216 -9.97 8.76 -19.68
C TRP A 216 -9.36 9.24 -18.35
N ALA A 217 -8.32 10.08 -18.47
CA ALA A 217 -7.65 10.66 -17.29
C ALA A 217 -8.54 11.77 -16.70
N VAL A 218 -8.89 11.60 -15.44
CA VAL A 218 -9.70 12.58 -14.70
C VAL A 218 -8.86 13.82 -14.43
N PRO A 219 -9.31 15.03 -14.86
CA PRO A 219 -8.59 16.27 -14.63
C PRO A 219 -8.32 16.51 -13.14
N GLY A 220 -7.07 16.86 -12.79
CA GLY A 220 -6.65 17.06 -11.40
C GLY A 220 -6.46 15.77 -10.59
N GLY A 221 -6.66 14.62 -11.20
CA GLY A 221 -6.47 13.31 -10.57
C GLY A 221 -5.04 12.80 -10.64
N GLY A 222 -4.06 13.55 -10.16
CA GLY A 222 -2.63 13.19 -10.13
C GLY A 222 -1.74 14.26 -10.78
N GLY A 223 -0.44 14.22 -10.48
CA GLY A 223 0.56 15.09 -11.12
C GLY A 223 0.76 16.46 -10.46
N GLY A 224 0.27 16.68 -9.25
CA GLY A 224 0.57 17.86 -8.42
C GLY A 224 1.81 17.66 -7.55
N PRO A 225 2.21 18.69 -6.75
CA PRO A 225 3.21 18.54 -5.71
C PRO A 225 2.84 17.37 -4.80
N ASP A 226 3.75 16.42 -4.65
CA ASP A 226 3.53 15.23 -3.83
C ASP A 226 4.37 15.34 -2.55
N ASN A 227 3.83 16.11 -1.57
CA ASN A 227 4.47 16.29 -0.28
C ASN A 227 4.61 14.95 0.47
N TYR A 228 3.73 13.97 0.19
CA TYR A 228 3.86 12.64 0.76
C TYR A 228 5.09 11.91 0.17
N ALA A 229 5.19 11.80 -1.15
CA ALA A 229 6.36 11.18 -1.78
C ALA A 229 7.66 11.87 -1.38
N ARG A 230 7.66 13.21 -1.33
CA ARG A 230 8.80 13.99 -0.86
C ARG A 230 9.21 13.65 0.57
N SER A 231 8.24 13.54 1.49
CA SER A 231 8.50 13.18 2.89
C SER A 231 9.05 11.76 3.06
N LEU A 232 8.81 10.89 2.09
CA LEU A 232 9.36 9.54 2.08
C LEU A 232 10.75 9.50 1.45
N HIS A 233 10.90 10.01 0.23
CA HIS A 233 12.12 9.87 -0.56
C HIS A 233 13.26 10.76 -0.08
N GLU A 234 12.95 11.99 0.29
CA GLU A 234 13.96 12.99 0.73
C GLU A 234 14.09 13.04 2.26
N GLY A 235 13.10 12.59 2.99
CA GLY A 235 13.08 12.62 4.45
C GLY A 235 13.13 14.04 5.03
N TRP A 236 13.53 14.15 6.30
CA TRP A 236 13.69 15.42 7.01
C TRP A 236 14.78 16.32 6.42
N ASN A 237 15.76 15.75 5.73
CA ASN A 237 16.85 16.49 5.09
C ASN A 237 16.37 17.46 3.99
N SER A 238 15.15 17.28 3.49
CA SER A 238 14.56 18.18 2.51
C SER A 238 13.94 19.45 3.09
N LEU A 239 13.88 19.58 4.41
CA LEU A 239 13.43 20.79 5.08
C LEU A 239 14.60 21.79 5.28
N GLU A 240 14.36 23.07 5.06
CA GLU A 240 15.28 24.16 5.41
C GLU A 240 15.26 24.47 6.94
N ALA A 241 14.99 23.45 7.76
CA ALA A 241 14.88 23.56 9.21
C ALA A 241 15.83 22.56 9.88
N PRO A 242 16.36 22.87 11.08
CA PRO A 242 17.18 21.91 11.81
C PRO A 242 16.33 20.67 12.17
N LEU A 243 16.98 19.50 12.15
CA LEU A 243 16.38 18.27 12.61
C LEU A 243 15.92 18.44 14.08
N PRO A 244 14.70 18.00 14.45
CA PRO A 244 14.28 18.00 15.84
C PRO A 244 15.26 17.22 16.73
N GLU A 245 15.56 17.74 17.93
CA GLU A 245 16.47 17.09 18.90
C GLU A 245 16.10 15.62 19.17
N SER A 246 14.81 15.30 19.18
CA SER A 246 14.30 13.94 19.36
C SER A 246 14.68 12.98 18.23
N LEU A 247 15.09 13.49 17.07
CA LEU A 247 15.46 12.71 15.89
C LEU A 247 16.97 12.68 15.63
N GLU A 248 17.78 13.48 16.35
CA GLU A 248 19.22 13.53 16.14
C GLU A 248 19.91 12.16 16.29
N ALA A 249 19.44 11.34 17.24
CA ALA A 249 19.94 9.98 17.44
C ALA A 249 19.54 9.00 16.31
N TYR A 250 18.66 9.40 15.42
CA TYR A 250 18.11 8.62 14.32
C TYR A 250 18.44 9.22 12.94
N ALA A 251 19.50 10.01 12.84
CA ALA A 251 19.86 10.71 11.60
C ALA A 251 20.02 9.78 10.39
N ASP A 252 20.47 8.54 10.62
CA ASP A 252 20.64 7.51 9.58
C ASP A 252 19.38 6.62 9.37
N ASP A 253 18.30 6.85 10.14
CA ASP A 253 17.06 6.10 9.95
C ASP A 253 16.38 6.52 8.65
N PRO A 254 15.82 5.58 7.86
CA PRO A 254 15.17 5.89 6.60
C PRO A 254 14.02 6.91 6.69
N ALA A 255 13.32 7.00 7.80
CA ALA A 255 12.28 8.02 7.98
C ALA A 255 12.85 9.44 8.08
N VAL A 256 14.12 9.56 8.47
CA VAL A 256 14.87 10.84 8.60
C VAL A 256 15.70 11.10 7.36
N ALA A 257 16.49 10.13 6.92
CA ALA A 257 17.43 10.25 5.80
C ALA A 257 16.75 10.15 4.42
N GLY A 258 15.58 9.54 4.35
CA GLY A 258 14.86 9.18 3.14
C GLY A 258 14.81 7.66 2.94
N TRP A 259 13.64 7.16 2.58
CA TRP A 259 13.42 5.75 2.30
C TRP A 259 13.98 5.38 0.93
N ASP A 260 14.72 4.27 0.88
CA ASP A 260 15.20 3.67 -0.38
C ASP A 260 14.13 2.72 -0.94
N TYR A 261 13.55 3.09 -2.07
CA TYR A 261 12.57 2.30 -2.80
C TYR A 261 12.66 2.56 -4.32
N ALA A 262 12.18 1.62 -5.13
CA ALA A 262 12.22 1.73 -6.58
C ALA A 262 11.24 2.80 -7.09
N LEU A 263 11.78 3.89 -7.63
CA LEU A 263 10.99 5.01 -8.18
C LEU A 263 10.21 4.61 -9.43
N GLU A 264 10.66 3.59 -10.14
CA GLU A 264 9.95 3.00 -11.29
C GLU A 264 8.62 2.37 -10.87
N TRP A 265 8.52 1.90 -9.62
CA TRP A 265 7.35 1.22 -9.06
C TRP A 265 6.50 2.10 -8.15
N LYS A 266 7.11 3.10 -7.51
CA LYS A 266 6.45 4.09 -6.65
C LYS A 266 6.92 5.49 -7.07
N ARG A 267 6.14 6.10 -7.96
CA ARG A 267 6.57 7.31 -8.67
C ARG A 267 6.25 8.59 -7.89
N PRO A 268 7.20 9.54 -7.79
CA PRO A 268 6.87 10.90 -7.38
C PRO A 268 5.80 11.49 -8.31
N GLY A 269 4.80 12.18 -7.73
CA GLY A 269 3.68 12.73 -8.48
C GLY A 269 2.63 11.70 -8.93
N SER A 270 2.87 10.40 -8.67
CA SER A 270 1.94 9.31 -8.96
C SER A 270 1.64 9.16 -10.47
N TYR A 271 0.51 8.61 -10.84
CA TYR A 271 0.02 8.39 -12.20
C TYR A 271 -1.44 8.85 -12.31
N PRO A 272 -1.98 9.04 -13.53
CA PRO A 272 -3.33 9.56 -13.75
C PRO A 272 -4.39 8.72 -13.01
N VAL A 273 -5.42 9.39 -12.52
CA VAL A 273 -6.66 8.74 -12.08
C VAL A 273 -7.50 8.50 -13.32
N TYR A 274 -7.80 7.23 -13.62
CA TYR A 274 -8.64 6.85 -14.75
C TYR A 274 -10.11 6.79 -14.36
N ALA A 275 -11.01 7.10 -15.31
CA ALA A 275 -12.45 7.15 -15.05
C ALA A 275 -12.99 5.82 -14.51
N ALA A 276 -12.66 4.68 -15.14
CA ALA A 276 -13.11 3.38 -14.67
C ALA A 276 -12.51 3.00 -13.31
N TRP A 277 -11.25 3.37 -13.05
CA TRP A 277 -10.65 3.14 -11.74
C TRP A 277 -11.36 3.94 -10.64
N LEU A 278 -11.67 5.23 -10.90
CA LEU A 278 -12.37 6.07 -9.93
C LEU A 278 -13.80 5.58 -9.70
N GLU A 279 -14.50 5.15 -10.75
CA GLU A 279 -15.83 4.53 -10.64
C GLU A 279 -15.77 3.30 -9.71
N ALA A 280 -14.84 2.37 -9.96
CA ALA A 280 -14.66 1.18 -9.11
C ALA A 280 -14.35 1.52 -7.64
N ILE A 281 -13.56 2.56 -7.38
CA ILE A 281 -13.30 3.06 -6.03
C ILE A 281 -14.57 3.60 -5.38
N LEU A 282 -15.37 4.40 -6.11
CA LEU A 282 -16.62 4.96 -5.58
C LEU A 282 -17.65 3.86 -5.25
N GLU A 283 -17.75 2.81 -6.06
CA GLU A 283 -18.56 1.62 -5.79
C GLU A 283 -18.06 0.88 -4.54
N GLY A 284 -16.73 0.76 -4.39
CA GLY A 284 -16.12 0.18 -3.19
C GLY A 284 -16.45 0.98 -1.93
N HIS A 285 -16.35 2.30 -1.97
CA HIS A 285 -16.73 3.17 -0.86
C HIS A 285 -18.23 3.09 -0.54
N ASP A 286 -19.08 3.00 -1.57
CA ASP A 286 -20.51 2.80 -1.36
C ASP A 286 -20.80 1.48 -0.65
N SER A 287 -20.12 0.41 -1.05
CA SER A 287 -20.21 -0.89 -0.40
C SER A 287 -19.78 -0.83 1.07
N VAL A 288 -18.66 -0.15 1.38
CA VAL A 288 -18.23 0.07 2.78
C VAL A 288 -19.28 0.84 3.57
N ALA A 289 -19.90 1.86 2.97
CA ALA A 289 -20.89 2.69 3.65
C ALA A 289 -22.20 1.97 3.94
N THR A 290 -22.61 1.01 3.09
CA THR A 290 -23.97 0.48 3.09
C THR A 290 -24.09 -1.01 3.43
N SER A 291 -23.08 -1.81 3.10
CA SER A 291 -23.21 -3.28 3.12
C SER A 291 -22.13 -4.03 3.90
N VAL A 292 -20.92 -3.45 4.08
CA VAL A 292 -19.84 -4.14 4.79
C VAL A 292 -20.18 -4.35 6.26
N LYS A 293 -20.08 -5.60 6.70
CA LYS A 293 -20.20 -6.04 8.09
C LYS A 293 -19.25 -7.21 8.34
N LEU A 294 -18.21 -6.95 9.13
CA LEU A 294 -17.16 -7.92 9.44
C LEU A 294 -17.40 -8.53 10.82
N ASP A 295 -17.50 -9.84 10.89
CA ASP A 295 -17.66 -10.58 12.15
C ASP A 295 -16.31 -11.01 12.77
N ILE A 296 -15.20 -10.51 12.21
CA ILE A 296 -13.84 -10.74 12.67
C ILE A 296 -13.29 -9.53 13.43
N PRO A 297 -12.28 -9.70 14.31
CA PRO A 297 -11.60 -8.55 14.91
C PRO A 297 -10.90 -7.68 13.87
N VAL A 298 -11.02 -6.37 14.03
CA VAL A 298 -10.39 -5.35 13.17
C VAL A 298 -9.53 -4.42 14.02
N LEU A 299 -8.28 -4.21 13.62
CA LEU A 299 -7.43 -3.11 14.09
C LEU A 299 -7.36 -2.04 13.00
N SER A 300 -7.89 -0.86 13.28
CA SER A 300 -7.74 0.30 12.38
C SER A 300 -6.80 1.32 13.00
N MET A 301 -5.68 1.52 12.32
CA MET A 301 -4.64 2.47 12.70
C MET A 301 -4.66 3.65 11.74
N MET A 302 -4.47 4.87 12.28
CA MET A 302 -4.50 6.10 11.50
C MET A 302 -3.64 7.19 12.14
N SER A 303 -3.36 8.26 11.41
CA SER A 303 -2.72 9.44 12.00
C SER A 303 -3.62 10.11 13.04
N THR A 304 -3.02 10.86 13.98
CA THR A 304 -3.76 11.69 14.94
C THR A 304 -4.39 12.92 14.31
N SER A 305 -3.88 13.35 13.14
CA SER A 305 -4.34 14.55 12.43
C SER A 305 -4.15 14.41 10.93
N SER A 306 -4.89 15.21 10.17
CA SER A 306 -4.67 15.41 8.74
C SER A 306 -4.10 16.79 8.48
N PHE A 307 -3.26 16.93 7.45
CA PHE A 307 -2.63 18.19 7.07
C PHE A 307 -2.62 18.35 5.55
N PHE A 308 -3.61 19.07 5.02
CA PHE A 308 -3.73 19.35 3.60
C PHE A 308 -3.15 20.73 3.29
N SER A 309 -1.89 20.78 2.87
CA SER A 309 -1.18 22.01 2.52
C SER A 309 -0.29 21.79 1.30
N GLU A 310 -0.13 22.82 0.49
CA GLU A 310 0.88 22.86 -0.58
C GLU A 310 2.28 23.10 0.00
N GLU A 311 2.37 23.66 1.21
CA GLU A 311 3.64 23.89 1.88
C GLU A 311 4.18 22.60 2.49
N PHE A 312 5.46 22.35 2.26
CA PHE A 312 6.21 21.25 2.88
C PHE A 312 6.81 21.70 4.19
N THR A 313 6.29 21.19 5.30
CA THR A 313 6.62 21.64 6.66
C THR A 313 6.88 20.43 7.58
N PRO A 314 7.43 20.62 8.79
CA PRO A 314 7.56 19.55 9.78
C PRO A 314 6.25 18.81 10.07
N GLN A 315 5.09 19.46 9.93
CA GLN A 315 3.78 18.84 10.14
C GLN A 315 3.49 17.74 9.11
N THR A 316 4.11 17.79 7.93
CA THR A 316 4.01 16.73 6.90
C THR A 316 4.48 15.37 7.43
N PHE A 317 5.40 15.35 8.39
CA PHE A 317 5.97 14.11 8.94
C PHE A 317 5.14 13.52 10.09
N SER A 318 4.24 14.29 10.68
CA SER A 318 3.44 13.89 11.85
C SER A 318 1.93 13.87 11.62
N SER A 319 1.50 14.01 10.35
CA SER A 319 0.08 14.05 9.96
C SER A 319 -0.16 13.23 8.70
N ASP A 320 -1.39 12.78 8.50
CA ASP A 320 -1.83 12.24 7.21
C ASP A 320 -2.03 13.41 6.23
N VAL A 321 -1.23 13.45 5.16
CA VAL A 321 -1.32 14.49 4.12
C VAL A 321 -2.12 14.01 2.90
N VAL A 322 -2.62 12.78 2.96
CA VAL A 322 -3.35 12.11 1.88
C VAL A 322 -4.82 11.94 2.20
N LEU A 323 -5.15 11.46 3.40
CA LEU A 323 -6.52 11.14 3.81
C LEU A 323 -6.99 11.96 5.01
N ASP A 324 -8.29 12.18 5.08
CA ASP A 324 -8.94 12.81 6.24
C ASP A 324 -9.12 11.78 7.37
N ARG A 325 -8.42 12.01 8.46
CA ARG A 325 -8.45 11.18 9.67
C ARG A 325 -9.86 10.97 10.22
N GLU A 326 -10.70 12.02 10.22
CA GLU A 326 -12.07 11.92 10.76
C GLU A 326 -12.93 10.99 9.91
N VAL A 327 -12.74 11.03 8.59
CA VAL A 327 -13.44 10.15 7.66
C VAL A 327 -13.00 8.69 7.85
N ILE A 328 -11.69 8.45 8.03
CA ILE A 328 -11.17 7.10 8.34
C ILE A 328 -11.79 6.59 9.64
N LEU A 329 -11.78 7.41 10.69
CA LEU A 329 -12.34 7.06 12.01
C LEU A 329 -13.82 6.71 11.91
N GLU A 330 -14.61 7.55 11.25
CA GLU A 330 -16.05 7.35 11.09
C GLU A 330 -16.35 6.01 10.40
N ARG A 331 -15.67 5.72 9.28
CA ARG A 331 -15.91 4.50 8.52
C ARG A 331 -15.39 3.26 9.23
N SER A 332 -14.18 3.32 9.77
CA SER A 332 -13.59 2.21 10.51
C SER A 332 -14.44 1.76 11.69
N SER A 333 -15.03 2.71 12.44
CA SER A 333 -15.85 2.41 13.62
C SER A 333 -17.13 1.63 13.30
N ARG A 334 -17.52 1.54 12.03
CA ARG A 334 -18.75 0.88 11.55
C ARG A 334 -18.51 -0.45 10.84
N LEU A 335 -17.26 -0.88 10.72
CA LEU A 335 -16.91 -2.10 9.97
C LEU A 335 -17.45 -3.38 10.63
N GLY A 336 -17.61 -3.39 11.95
CA GLY A 336 -18.08 -4.58 12.66
C GLY A 336 -18.26 -4.33 14.16
N PRO A 337 -18.64 -5.35 14.94
CA PRO A 337 -18.83 -5.25 16.38
C PRO A 337 -17.54 -5.19 17.18
N LEU A 338 -16.41 -5.62 16.59
CA LEU A 338 -15.12 -5.74 17.26
C LEU A 338 -14.04 -4.96 16.51
N VAL A 339 -14.06 -3.64 16.66
CA VAL A 339 -13.10 -2.73 16.05
C VAL A 339 -12.27 -2.02 17.11
N THR A 340 -10.95 -2.20 17.03
CA THR A 340 -9.97 -1.45 17.81
C THR A 340 -9.48 -0.28 16.97
N ILE A 341 -9.57 0.94 17.50
CA ILE A 341 -9.04 2.15 16.87
C ILE A 341 -7.75 2.56 17.59
N ALA A 342 -6.69 2.81 16.83
CA ALA A 342 -5.43 3.34 17.33
C ALA A 342 -4.95 4.52 16.48
N SER A 343 -4.48 5.60 17.12
CA SER A 343 -4.01 6.79 16.41
C SER A 343 -2.60 7.18 16.86
N PHE A 344 -1.77 7.60 15.89
CA PHE A 344 -0.36 7.91 16.10
C PHE A 344 -0.01 9.23 15.39
N PRO A 345 0.91 10.06 15.94
CA PRO A 345 1.36 11.29 15.27
C PRO A 345 2.33 10.93 14.12
N GLY A 346 1.83 10.34 13.06
CA GLY A 346 2.62 9.78 11.97
C GLY A 346 2.12 10.17 10.59
N LYS A 347 2.90 9.79 9.58
CA LYS A 347 2.61 9.96 8.15
C LYS A 347 1.39 9.13 7.73
N HIS A 348 0.96 9.28 6.47
CA HIS A 348 -0.11 8.49 5.86
C HIS A 348 0.16 6.97 5.97
N ASP A 349 1.34 6.49 5.57
CA ASP A 349 1.79 5.14 5.97
C ASP A 349 2.50 5.23 7.33
N LEU A 350 1.83 4.76 8.38
CA LEU A 350 2.36 4.77 9.74
C LEU A 350 3.64 3.94 9.89
N LEU A 351 3.81 2.91 9.03
CA LEU A 351 4.99 2.05 9.01
C LEU A 351 6.22 2.73 8.41
N LEU A 352 6.05 3.91 7.80
CA LEU A 352 7.12 4.73 7.24
C LEU A 352 7.33 6.04 8.03
N SER A 353 6.69 6.16 9.19
CA SER A 353 6.82 7.30 10.10
C SER A 353 8.15 7.28 10.87
N ASP A 354 8.40 8.32 11.66
CA ASP A 354 9.58 8.44 12.51
C ASP A 354 9.74 7.24 13.46
N PRO A 355 10.97 6.87 13.87
CA PRO A 355 11.25 5.62 14.60
C PRO A 355 10.43 5.43 15.86
N GLN A 356 10.21 6.50 16.64
CA GLN A 356 9.43 6.42 17.86
C GLN A 356 7.95 6.12 17.59
N VAL A 357 7.40 6.66 16.48
CA VAL A 357 6.03 6.38 16.04
C VAL A 357 5.92 4.95 15.55
N ARG A 358 6.86 4.49 14.70
CA ARG A 358 6.89 3.10 14.22
C ARG A 358 6.93 2.10 15.38
N ALA A 359 7.75 2.35 16.39
CA ALA A 359 7.83 1.49 17.57
C ALA A 359 6.47 1.37 18.29
N GLN A 360 5.71 2.46 18.45
CA GLN A 360 4.37 2.45 19.04
C GLN A 360 3.37 1.71 18.15
N VAL A 361 3.45 1.87 16.83
CA VAL A 361 2.62 1.17 15.86
C VAL A 361 2.85 -0.34 15.96
N TYR A 362 4.09 -0.80 15.91
CA TYR A 362 4.43 -2.22 16.04
C TYR A 362 4.02 -2.79 17.41
N GLU A 363 4.27 -2.06 18.49
CA GLU A 363 3.84 -2.50 19.81
C GLU A 363 2.30 -2.69 19.89
N THR A 364 1.55 -1.77 19.30
CA THR A 364 0.08 -1.85 19.25
C THR A 364 -0.38 -3.03 18.40
N MET A 365 0.20 -3.23 17.22
CA MET A 365 -0.08 -4.38 16.37
C MET A 365 0.20 -5.70 17.09
N ASN A 366 1.35 -5.82 17.75
CA ASN A 366 1.79 -7.03 18.43
C ASN A 366 0.88 -7.37 19.62
N ARG A 367 0.45 -6.37 20.39
CA ARG A 367 -0.54 -6.53 21.45
C ARG A 367 -1.89 -7.01 20.92
N TRP A 368 -2.33 -6.41 19.81
CA TRP A 368 -3.60 -6.75 19.20
C TRP A 368 -3.57 -8.17 18.61
N ILE A 369 -2.52 -8.53 17.87
CA ILE A 369 -2.33 -9.90 17.35
C ILE A 369 -2.36 -10.90 18.51
N LYS A 370 -1.60 -10.65 19.57
CA LYS A 370 -1.56 -11.55 20.74
C LYS A 370 -2.93 -11.71 21.43
N ALA A 371 -3.80 -10.70 21.35
CA ALA A 371 -5.09 -10.71 22.04
C ALA A 371 -6.19 -11.40 21.22
N PHE A 372 -6.10 -11.37 19.89
CA PHE A 372 -7.19 -11.78 19.01
C PHE A 372 -6.86 -12.94 18.07
N ILE A 373 -5.55 -13.18 17.84
CA ILE A 373 -5.02 -14.21 16.96
C ILE A 373 -4.22 -15.25 17.78
#